data_426f5991b6ac6fd58003a5c97bef4481
#
_entry.id   426f5991b6ac6fd58003a5c97bef4481
#
_cell.length_a   1.000
_cell.length_b   1.000
_cell.length_c   1.000
_cell.angle_alpha   90.00
_cell.angle_beta   90.00
_cell.angle_gamma   90.00
#
_symmetry.space_group_name_H-M   'P 1'
#
loop_
_entity.id
_entity.type
_entity.pdbx_description
1 polymer ?
#
loop_
_entity_poly.entity_id
_entity_poly.type
_entity_poly.pdbx_seq_one_letter_code
_entity_poly.pdbx_strand_id
1 'polypeptide(L)'
;MSIEVKNINKSFKSKKTDHLSVLEDINLTINDGELVCLLGPSGCGKTTLLRLIAGLDHPTSGEIIANGEKVTEPSGDRAVIFQQYSLFPWLTVLQNVTFGLEMTKQGTKEENIAAAERYLTSVGLIDFKDSYPHELSGGMKQRVAIIRSLLNHSPILLMDEPFSALDMQNRHKLQEQLIGVWKRFNNTIVFVTHDVDEAVYLADKIVILDKNPGKIAKIIDVDIERPRKRESEEFIALQESIVENLDMGD
;
A
#
# COMPACT_ATOMS: atom_id res chain seq x y z
N MET A 1 14.99 1.05 -7.22
CA MET A 1 14.54 -0.37 -7.11
C MET A 1 13.19 -0.48 -7.76
N SER A 2 13.07 -1.20 -8.88
CA SER A 2 11.85 -1.28 -9.68
C SER A 2 11.11 -2.60 -9.43
N ILE A 3 9.80 -2.61 -9.71
CA ILE A 3 9.00 -3.82 -9.72
C ILE A 3 8.52 -4.05 -11.16
N GLU A 4 8.77 -5.23 -11.69
CA GLU A 4 8.30 -5.66 -13.00
C GLU A 4 7.34 -6.84 -12.86
N VAL A 5 6.13 -6.67 -13.32
CA VAL A 5 5.06 -7.68 -13.37
C VAL A 5 4.94 -8.11 -14.82
N LYS A 6 5.23 -9.38 -15.14
CA LYS A 6 5.32 -9.88 -16.52
C LYS A 6 4.35 -11.03 -16.75
N ASN A 7 3.35 -10.79 -17.60
CA ASN A 7 2.36 -11.77 -18.06
C ASN A 7 1.71 -12.56 -16.91
N ILE A 8 1.40 -11.87 -15.81
CA ILE A 8 0.85 -12.50 -14.63
C ILE A 8 -0.57 -12.97 -14.86
N ASN A 9 -0.77 -14.26 -14.62
CA ASN A 9 -2.08 -14.90 -14.53
C ASN A 9 -2.23 -15.53 -13.14
N LYS A 10 -3.41 -15.40 -12.54
CA LYS A 10 -3.73 -16.03 -11.26
C LYS A 10 -5.12 -16.63 -11.28
N SER A 11 -5.17 -17.93 -10.99
CA SER A 11 -6.43 -18.68 -10.84
C SER A 11 -6.44 -19.40 -9.50
N PHE A 12 -7.64 -19.58 -8.93
CA PHE A 12 -7.88 -20.37 -7.74
C PHE A 12 -8.78 -21.55 -8.05
N LYS A 13 -8.59 -22.67 -7.35
CA LYS A 13 -9.54 -23.78 -7.39
C LYS A 13 -10.84 -23.38 -6.69
N SER A 14 -11.98 -23.52 -7.36
CA SER A 14 -13.30 -23.26 -6.80
C SER A 14 -14.09 -24.57 -6.69
N LYS A 15 -14.94 -24.66 -5.67
CA LYS A 15 -15.87 -25.81 -5.52
C LYS A 15 -16.96 -25.87 -6.61
N LYS A 16 -17.21 -24.78 -7.33
CA LYS A 16 -18.25 -24.67 -8.35
C LYS A 16 -17.73 -24.72 -9.79
N THR A 17 -16.45 -24.32 -9.98
CA THR A 17 -15.78 -24.31 -11.28
C THR A 17 -14.34 -24.76 -11.04
N ASP A 18 -13.79 -25.63 -11.88
CA ASP A 18 -12.42 -26.16 -11.69
C ASP A 18 -11.38 -25.04 -11.60
N HIS A 19 -11.63 -23.90 -12.24
CA HIS A 19 -10.74 -22.74 -12.22
C HIS A 19 -11.53 -21.43 -12.17
N LEU A 20 -11.27 -20.61 -11.16
CA LEU A 20 -11.69 -19.21 -11.10
C LEU A 20 -10.50 -18.32 -11.46
N SER A 21 -10.50 -17.76 -12.68
CA SER A 21 -9.49 -16.78 -13.08
C SER A 21 -9.74 -15.46 -12.32
N VAL A 22 -8.73 -14.98 -11.59
CA VAL A 22 -8.81 -13.74 -10.82
C VAL A 22 -7.99 -12.63 -11.48
N LEU A 23 -6.84 -12.96 -12.08
CA LEU A 23 -6.02 -12.02 -12.84
C LEU A 23 -5.64 -12.66 -14.17
N GLU A 24 -5.65 -11.87 -15.24
CA GLU A 24 -5.31 -12.33 -16.59
C GLU A 24 -4.42 -11.30 -17.30
N ASP A 25 -3.25 -11.77 -17.74
CA ASP A 25 -2.24 -11.04 -18.51
C ASP A 25 -1.87 -9.67 -17.93
N ILE A 26 -1.58 -9.62 -16.64
CA ILE A 26 -1.15 -8.39 -15.98
C ILE A 26 0.31 -8.10 -16.35
N ASN A 27 0.52 -6.94 -16.97
CA ASN A 27 1.82 -6.42 -17.33
C ASN A 27 1.96 -5.00 -16.76
N LEU A 28 2.90 -4.78 -15.84
CA LEU A 28 3.08 -3.49 -15.15
C LEU A 28 4.54 -3.29 -14.76
N THR A 29 5.04 -2.10 -15.00
CA THR A 29 6.34 -1.63 -14.49
C THR A 29 6.13 -0.49 -13.52
N ILE A 30 6.73 -0.61 -12.34
CA ILE A 30 6.74 0.40 -11.29
C ILE A 30 8.19 0.81 -11.09
N ASN A 31 8.47 2.10 -11.27
CA ASN A 31 9.81 2.63 -11.18
C ASN A 31 10.23 2.85 -9.72
N ASP A 32 11.54 2.97 -9.51
CA ASP A 32 12.10 3.30 -8.19
C ASP A 32 11.56 4.65 -7.68
N GLY A 33 11.13 4.66 -6.43
CA GLY A 33 10.56 5.84 -5.79
C GLY A 33 9.18 6.26 -6.28
N GLU A 34 8.55 5.49 -7.18
CA GLU A 34 7.22 5.78 -7.72
C GLU A 34 6.12 5.39 -6.72
N LEU A 35 5.09 6.22 -6.59
CA LEU A 35 3.90 5.95 -5.80
C LEU A 35 2.76 5.55 -6.74
N VAL A 36 2.46 4.24 -6.79
CA VAL A 36 1.48 3.65 -7.72
C VAL A 36 0.21 3.23 -6.98
N CYS A 37 -0.94 3.63 -7.53
CA CYS A 37 -2.25 3.20 -7.06
C CYS A 37 -2.84 2.09 -7.93
N LEU A 38 -3.28 1.00 -7.31
CA LEU A 38 -4.15 0.00 -7.94
C LEU A 38 -5.59 0.36 -7.60
N LEU A 39 -6.34 0.83 -8.60
CA LEU A 39 -7.72 1.28 -8.48
C LEU A 39 -8.65 0.32 -9.22
N GLY A 40 -9.88 0.17 -8.76
CA GLY A 40 -10.90 -0.65 -9.44
C GLY A 40 -11.97 -1.18 -8.48
N PRO A 41 -13.02 -1.81 -8.99
CA PRO A 41 -14.13 -2.31 -8.21
C PRO A 41 -13.73 -3.42 -7.24
N SER A 42 -14.58 -3.71 -6.26
CA SER A 42 -14.35 -4.81 -5.33
C SER A 42 -14.32 -6.15 -6.07
N GLY A 43 -13.32 -6.98 -5.73
CA GLY A 43 -13.15 -8.32 -6.33
C GLY A 43 -12.41 -8.35 -7.67
N CYS A 44 -11.92 -7.24 -8.22
CA CYS A 44 -11.15 -7.23 -9.47
C CYS A 44 -9.70 -7.76 -9.34
N GLY A 45 -9.26 -8.16 -8.15
CA GLY A 45 -7.95 -8.79 -7.96
C GLY A 45 -6.83 -7.89 -7.43
N LYS A 46 -7.09 -6.64 -7.03
CA LYS A 46 -6.10 -5.69 -6.49
C LYS A 46 -5.27 -6.28 -5.34
N THR A 47 -5.95 -6.74 -4.29
CA THR A 47 -5.32 -7.41 -3.15
C THR A 47 -4.55 -8.66 -3.58
N THR A 48 -5.06 -9.41 -4.56
CA THR A 48 -4.35 -10.58 -5.11
C THR A 48 -3.05 -10.15 -5.77
N LEU A 49 -3.07 -9.12 -6.63
CA LEU A 49 -1.86 -8.61 -7.27
C LEU A 49 -0.86 -8.08 -6.23
N LEU A 50 -1.33 -7.34 -5.22
CA LEU A 50 -0.49 -6.87 -4.12
C LEU A 50 0.18 -8.04 -3.38
N ARG A 51 -0.56 -9.12 -3.09
CA ARG A 51 -0.03 -10.32 -2.42
C ARG A 51 1.01 -11.06 -3.27
N LEU A 52 0.83 -11.09 -4.58
CA LEU A 52 1.81 -11.66 -5.52
C LEU A 52 3.10 -10.84 -5.51
N ILE A 53 3.01 -9.50 -5.54
CA ILE A 53 4.18 -8.60 -5.44
C ILE A 53 4.89 -8.77 -4.10
N ALA A 54 4.14 -9.01 -3.03
CA ALA A 54 4.69 -9.26 -1.69
C ALA A 54 5.39 -10.63 -1.55
N GLY A 55 5.18 -11.55 -2.48
CA GLY A 55 5.64 -12.94 -2.36
C GLY A 55 4.81 -13.77 -1.37
N LEU A 56 3.64 -13.29 -0.96
CA LEU A 56 2.71 -13.99 -0.06
C LEU A 56 1.82 -15.00 -0.79
N ASP A 57 1.82 -14.96 -2.10
CA ASP A 57 1.15 -15.91 -2.99
C ASP A 57 1.98 -16.06 -4.27
N HIS A 58 1.68 -17.10 -5.07
CA HIS A 58 2.39 -17.37 -6.31
C HIS A 58 1.46 -17.21 -7.52
N PRO A 59 1.95 -16.66 -8.64
CA PRO A 59 1.17 -16.61 -9.86
C PRO A 59 0.95 -18.02 -10.42
N THR A 60 -0.11 -18.22 -11.18
CA THR A 60 -0.35 -19.46 -11.95
C THR A 60 0.59 -19.52 -13.14
N SER A 61 0.87 -18.38 -13.77
CA SER A 61 1.90 -18.20 -14.80
C SER A 61 2.40 -16.77 -14.83
N GLY A 62 3.53 -16.54 -15.48
CA GLY A 62 4.22 -15.25 -15.48
C GLY A 62 5.22 -15.16 -14.33
N GLU A 63 5.81 -13.99 -14.15
CA GLU A 63 6.78 -13.73 -13.09
C GLU A 63 6.73 -12.28 -12.61
N ILE A 64 7.13 -12.09 -11.36
CA ILE A 64 7.34 -10.79 -10.75
C ILE A 64 8.81 -10.66 -10.39
N ILE A 65 9.41 -9.54 -10.75
CA ILE A 65 10.79 -9.20 -10.44
C ILE A 65 10.75 -7.95 -9.57
N ALA A 66 11.39 -7.99 -8.42
CA ALA A 66 11.59 -6.83 -7.54
C ALA A 66 13.09 -6.66 -7.30
N ASN A 67 13.61 -5.46 -7.50
CA ASN A 67 15.04 -5.17 -7.32
C ASN A 67 15.98 -6.04 -8.17
N GLY A 68 15.51 -6.49 -9.35
CA GLY A 68 16.26 -7.39 -10.24
C GLY A 68 16.22 -8.87 -9.85
N GLU A 69 15.54 -9.22 -8.75
CA GLU A 69 15.38 -10.59 -8.29
C GLU A 69 13.93 -11.07 -8.46
N LYS A 70 13.77 -12.35 -8.82
CA LYS A 70 12.45 -12.96 -8.95
C LYS A 70 11.80 -13.11 -7.58
N VAL A 71 10.57 -12.64 -7.45
CA VAL A 71 9.77 -12.78 -6.22
C VAL A 71 9.24 -14.21 -6.11
N THR A 72 9.74 -14.95 -5.13
CA THR A 72 9.32 -16.33 -4.83
C THR A 72 8.78 -16.48 -3.42
N GLU A 73 9.12 -15.56 -2.51
CA GLU A 73 8.73 -15.60 -1.10
C GLU A 73 8.73 -14.18 -0.49
N PRO A 74 8.14 -13.98 0.69
CA PRO A 74 8.25 -12.72 1.42
C PRO A 74 9.70 -12.40 1.76
N SER A 75 10.06 -11.12 1.68
CA SER A 75 11.41 -10.65 1.98
C SER A 75 11.38 -9.31 2.71
N GLY A 76 12.43 -8.99 3.48
CA GLY A 76 12.53 -7.75 4.24
C GLY A 76 12.60 -6.46 3.40
N ASP A 77 12.82 -6.57 2.10
CA ASP A 77 12.80 -5.45 1.16
C ASP A 77 11.37 -4.99 0.81
N ARG A 78 10.36 -5.77 1.17
CA ARG A 78 8.93 -5.50 0.90
C ARG A 78 8.12 -5.52 2.19
N ALA A 79 7.70 -4.36 2.70
CA ALA A 79 6.80 -4.25 3.84
C ALA A 79 5.35 -4.23 3.37
N VAL A 80 4.49 -4.98 4.07
CA VAL A 80 3.06 -5.07 3.76
C VAL A 80 2.24 -4.48 4.90
N ILE A 81 1.34 -3.56 4.56
CA ILE A 81 0.31 -3.02 5.44
C ILE A 81 -1.02 -3.60 4.98
N PHE A 82 -1.58 -4.50 5.79
CA PHE A 82 -2.86 -5.13 5.50
C PHE A 82 -4.03 -4.25 5.94
N GLN A 83 -5.19 -4.42 5.34
CA GLN A 83 -6.45 -3.80 5.73
C GLN A 83 -6.79 -4.07 7.21
N GLN A 84 -6.51 -5.27 7.72
CA GLN A 84 -6.51 -5.56 9.16
C GLN A 84 -5.14 -5.21 9.72
N TYR A 85 -5.05 -4.31 10.65
CA TYR A 85 -3.85 -3.62 11.17
C TYR A 85 -2.66 -4.50 11.55
N SER A 86 -2.85 -5.81 11.71
CA SER A 86 -1.83 -6.85 11.98
C SER A 86 -0.83 -6.47 13.08
N LEU A 87 -1.29 -5.70 14.08
CA LEU A 87 -0.49 -5.39 15.26
C LEU A 87 -0.40 -6.62 16.15
N PHE A 88 0.76 -6.82 16.75
CA PHE A 88 0.96 -7.87 17.76
C PHE A 88 0.20 -7.49 19.03
N PRO A 89 -0.88 -8.21 19.41
CA PRO A 89 -1.75 -7.79 20.51
C PRO A 89 -1.11 -7.86 21.89
N TRP A 90 -0.01 -8.61 22.02
CA TRP A 90 0.78 -8.76 23.24
C TRP A 90 1.95 -7.78 23.37
N LEU A 91 2.18 -6.94 22.37
CA LEU A 91 3.21 -5.88 22.37
C LEU A 91 2.55 -4.52 22.53
N THR A 92 3.24 -3.61 23.23
CA THR A 92 2.82 -2.20 23.31
C THR A 92 2.97 -1.51 21.94
N VAL A 93 2.45 -0.29 21.81
CA VAL A 93 2.62 0.54 20.61
C VAL A 93 4.10 0.70 20.27
N LEU A 94 4.92 1.10 21.23
CA LEU A 94 6.36 1.28 21.05
C LEU A 94 7.04 -0.03 20.59
N GLN A 95 6.72 -1.14 21.24
CA GLN A 95 7.26 -2.46 20.89
C GLN A 95 6.80 -2.92 19.50
N ASN A 96 5.54 -2.66 19.12
CA ASN A 96 5.07 -2.95 17.77
C ASN A 96 5.86 -2.17 16.72
N VAL A 97 6.15 -0.90 16.97
CA VAL A 97 6.87 -0.02 16.05
C VAL A 97 8.33 -0.41 15.91
N THR A 98 9.01 -0.78 17.02
CA THR A 98 10.43 -1.16 17.01
C THR A 98 10.68 -2.61 16.60
N PHE A 99 9.67 -3.47 16.59
CA PHE A 99 9.77 -4.91 16.43
C PHE A 99 10.63 -5.34 15.22
N GLY A 100 10.39 -4.72 14.06
CA GLY A 100 11.12 -5.08 12.83
C GLY A 100 12.61 -4.73 12.91
N LEU A 101 12.95 -3.58 13.49
CA LEU A 101 14.35 -3.17 13.70
C LEU A 101 15.08 -4.12 14.66
N GLU A 102 14.39 -4.56 15.72
CA GLU A 102 14.94 -5.52 16.67
C GLU A 102 15.20 -6.89 16.03
N MET A 103 14.24 -7.37 15.22
CA MET A 103 14.38 -8.65 14.49
C MET A 103 15.51 -8.63 13.46
N THR A 104 15.70 -7.52 12.77
CA THR A 104 16.76 -7.33 11.77
C THR A 104 18.08 -6.85 12.37
N LYS A 105 18.14 -6.63 13.69
CA LYS A 105 19.32 -6.12 14.43
C LYS A 105 19.86 -4.80 13.85
N GLN A 106 18.96 -3.93 13.40
CA GLN A 106 19.31 -2.61 12.88
C GLN A 106 19.34 -1.61 14.03
N GLY A 107 20.47 -0.89 14.16
CA GLY A 107 20.67 0.12 15.20
C GLY A 107 20.77 -0.41 16.62
N THR A 108 21.00 0.48 17.56
CA THR A 108 20.93 0.18 19.00
C THR A 108 19.48 0.29 19.49
N LYS A 109 19.18 -0.29 20.64
CA LYS A 109 17.86 -0.20 21.25
C LYS A 109 17.45 1.24 21.51
N GLU A 110 18.38 2.05 21.98
CA GLU A 110 18.18 3.48 22.28
C GLU A 110 17.88 4.28 21.01
N GLU A 111 18.60 4.03 19.92
CA GLU A 111 18.37 4.66 18.61
C GLU A 111 16.99 4.28 18.05
N ASN A 112 16.61 3.02 18.14
CA ASN A 112 15.33 2.50 17.67
C ASN A 112 14.16 3.11 18.45
N ILE A 113 14.28 3.21 19.78
CA ILE A 113 13.28 3.86 20.64
C ILE A 113 13.16 5.35 20.28
N ALA A 114 14.27 6.06 20.18
CA ALA A 114 14.26 7.49 19.84
C ALA A 114 13.66 7.75 18.44
N ALA A 115 13.91 6.87 17.47
CA ALA A 115 13.31 6.95 16.15
C ALA A 115 11.79 6.69 16.24
N ALA A 116 11.37 5.64 16.93
CA ALA A 116 9.96 5.30 17.12
C ALA A 116 9.18 6.44 17.80
N GLU A 117 9.72 7.03 18.86
CA GLU A 117 9.10 8.14 19.59
C GLU A 117 8.93 9.39 18.70
N ARG A 118 9.91 9.72 17.85
CA ARG A 118 9.78 10.81 16.87
C ARG A 118 8.62 10.57 15.90
N TYR A 119 8.49 9.35 15.37
CA TYR A 119 7.38 9.01 14.47
C TYR A 119 6.04 9.02 15.21
N LEU A 120 5.96 8.45 16.41
CA LEU A 120 4.75 8.46 17.23
C LEU A 120 4.31 9.89 17.56
N THR A 121 5.27 10.78 17.86
CA THR A 121 4.99 12.20 18.09
C THR A 121 4.40 12.87 16.84
N SER A 122 4.94 12.59 15.65
CA SER A 122 4.48 13.20 14.39
C SER A 122 3.03 12.84 14.04
N VAL A 123 2.54 11.69 14.51
CA VAL A 123 1.16 11.23 14.29
C VAL A 123 0.25 11.40 15.52
N GLY A 124 0.74 12.06 16.59
CA GLY A 124 -0.03 12.32 17.82
C GLY A 124 -0.32 11.06 18.64
N LEU A 125 0.62 10.11 18.66
CA LEU A 125 0.47 8.83 19.40
C LEU A 125 1.53 8.62 20.49
N ILE A 126 2.35 9.65 20.80
CA ILE A 126 3.42 9.51 21.80
C ILE A 126 2.89 9.15 23.20
N ASP A 127 1.75 9.72 23.58
CA ASP A 127 1.12 9.48 24.89
C ASP A 127 0.56 8.05 25.01
N PHE A 128 0.44 7.33 23.89
CA PHE A 128 -0.06 5.95 23.81
C PHE A 128 1.06 4.93 23.59
N LYS A 129 2.33 5.33 23.68
CA LYS A 129 3.47 4.45 23.38
C LYS A 129 3.52 3.17 24.20
N ASP A 130 3.04 3.23 25.43
CA ASP A 130 3.01 2.11 26.37
C ASP A 130 1.67 1.36 26.39
N SER A 131 0.67 1.82 25.62
CA SER A 131 -0.63 1.18 25.47
C SER A 131 -0.56 -0.07 24.57
N TYR A 132 -1.47 -1.00 24.79
CA TYR A 132 -1.64 -2.19 23.95
C TYR A 132 -2.64 -1.94 22.82
N PRO A 133 -2.59 -2.73 21.73
CA PRO A 133 -3.49 -2.55 20.59
C PRO A 133 -4.99 -2.56 20.93
N HIS A 134 -5.42 -3.33 21.94
CA HIS A 134 -6.83 -3.38 22.33
C HIS A 134 -7.34 -2.08 22.98
N GLU A 135 -6.44 -1.21 23.45
CA GLU A 135 -6.77 0.09 24.06
C GLU A 135 -6.88 1.20 23.00
N LEU A 136 -6.54 0.92 21.72
CA LEU A 136 -6.49 1.90 20.65
C LEU A 136 -7.77 1.86 19.79
N SER A 137 -8.17 3.04 19.27
CA SER A 137 -9.17 3.11 18.20
C SER A 137 -8.64 2.50 16.89
N GLY A 138 -9.54 2.20 15.95
CA GLY A 138 -9.16 1.67 14.64
C GLY A 138 -8.15 2.55 13.90
N GLY A 139 -8.40 3.86 13.86
CA GLY A 139 -7.48 4.82 13.24
C GLY A 139 -6.12 4.94 13.94
N MET A 140 -6.06 4.78 15.28
CA MET A 140 -4.79 4.74 16.01
C MET A 140 -3.99 3.49 15.64
N LYS A 141 -4.64 2.31 15.61
CA LYS A 141 -4.01 1.05 15.17
C LYS A 141 -3.41 1.16 13.78
N GLN A 142 -4.12 1.80 12.88
CA GLN A 142 -3.67 1.99 11.50
C GLN A 142 -2.44 2.88 11.44
N ARG A 143 -2.43 4.00 12.16
CA ARG A 143 -1.24 4.87 12.27
C ARG A 143 -0.04 4.11 12.82
N VAL A 144 -0.22 3.28 13.84
CA VAL A 144 0.86 2.44 14.38
C VAL A 144 1.38 1.45 13.33
N ALA A 145 0.49 0.79 12.58
CA ALA A 145 0.87 -0.16 11.53
C ALA A 145 1.67 0.51 10.40
N ILE A 146 1.26 1.71 9.98
CA ILE A 146 1.99 2.50 8.98
C ILE A 146 3.39 2.86 9.50
N ILE A 147 3.50 3.41 10.73
CA ILE A 147 4.79 3.77 11.33
C ILE A 147 5.71 2.56 11.45
N ARG A 148 5.19 1.42 11.91
CA ARG A 148 5.96 0.17 11.98
C ARG A 148 6.59 -0.20 10.65
N SER A 149 5.83 -0.08 9.57
CA SER A 149 6.31 -0.43 8.23
C SER A 149 7.34 0.59 7.70
N LEU A 150 7.14 1.88 7.99
CA LEU A 150 8.05 2.95 7.59
C LEU A 150 9.38 2.90 8.36
N LEU A 151 9.35 2.56 9.65
CA LEU A 151 10.53 2.51 10.49
C LEU A 151 11.47 1.37 10.10
N ASN A 152 10.95 0.31 9.51
CA ASN A 152 11.75 -0.82 9.02
C ASN A 152 12.61 -0.49 7.79
N HIS A 153 12.50 0.73 7.25
CA HIS A 153 13.25 1.18 6.06
C HIS A 153 13.15 0.24 4.86
N SER A 154 12.06 -0.51 4.74
CA SER A 154 11.83 -1.33 3.56
C SER A 154 11.71 -0.44 2.33
N PRO A 155 12.48 -0.69 1.26
CA PRO A 155 12.46 0.16 0.07
C PRO A 155 11.14 0.09 -0.70
N ILE A 156 10.38 -0.99 -0.54
CA ILE A 156 9.07 -1.19 -1.15
C ILE A 156 8.00 -1.29 -0.05
N LEU A 157 6.96 -0.45 -0.16
CA LEU A 157 5.81 -0.47 0.73
C LEU A 157 4.57 -0.88 -0.07
N LEU A 158 3.91 -1.93 0.38
CA LEU A 158 2.69 -2.48 -0.20
C LEU A 158 1.54 -2.26 0.77
N MET A 159 0.50 -1.54 0.36
CA MET A 159 -0.59 -1.10 1.24
C MET A 159 -1.94 -1.55 0.70
N ASP A 160 -2.69 -2.32 1.47
CA ASP A 160 -4.04 -2.79 1.11
C ASP A 160 -5.10 -1.97 1.83
N GLU A 161 -5.75 -1.06 1.12
CA GLU A 161 -6.76 -0.12 1.62
C GLU A 161 -6.35 0.60 2.93
N PRO A 162 -5.19 1.29 2.95
CA PRO A 162 -4.57 1.78 4.19
C PRO A 162 -5.36 2.87 4.91
N PHE A 163 -6.40 3.44 4.29
CA PHE A 163 -7.16 4.56 4.85
C PHE A 163 -8.65 4.24 5.04
N SER A 164 -9.12 3.04 4.70
CA SER A 164 -10.53 2.67 4.67
C SER A 164 -11.26 2.78 6.03
N ALA A 165 -10.54 2.60 7.14
CA ALA A 165 -11.13 2.63 8.49
C ALA A 165 -11.03 4.02 9.18
N LEU A 166 -10.69 5.08 8.43
CA LEU A 166 -10.47 6.41 8.97
C LEU A 166 -11.61 7.37 8.59
N ASP A 167 -11.94 8.27 9.53
CA ASP A 167 -12.72 9.46 9.20
C ASP A 167 -11.92 10.40 8.29
N MET A 168 -12.62 11.30 7.60
CA MET A 168 -12.08 12.18 6.57
C MET A 168 -10.89 13.03 7.06
N GLN A 169 -10.98 13.62 8.25
CA GLN A 169 -9.92 14.50 8.77
C GLN A 169 -8.63 13.72 9.08
N ASN A 170 -8.75 12.56 9.71
CA ASN A 170 -7.63 11.70 10.02
C ASN A 170 -7.03 11.08 8.75
N ARG A 171 -7.87 10.75 7.76
CA ARG A 171 -7.44 10.26 6.45
C ARG A 171 -6.55 11.27 5.74
N HIS A 172 -6.98 12.52 5.59
CA HIS A 172 -6.20 13.58 4.94
C HIS A 172 -4.85 13.80 5.64
N LYS A 173 -4.83 13.88 6.97
CA LYS A 173 -3.59 14.04 7.74
C LYS A 173 -2.61 12.88 7.50
N LEU A 174 -3.10 11.64 7.45
CA LEU A 174 -2.24 10.48 7.20
C LEU A 174 -1.73 10.43 5.77
N GLN A 175 -2.54 10.84 4.79
CA GLN A 175 -2.11 10.96 3.40
C GLN A 175 -0.98 11.99 3.26
N GLU A 176 -1.10 13.16 3.89
CA GLU A 176 -0.03 14.17 3.94
C GLU A 176 1.25 13.63 4.60
N GLN A 177 1.11 12.91 5.71
CA GLN A 177 2.23 12.28 6.39
C GLN A 177 2.90 11.21 5.52
N LEU A 178 2.12 10.39 4.82
CA LEU A 178 2.64 9.39 3.88
C LEU A 178 3.46 10.06 2.77
N ILE A 179 2.96 11.14 2.17
CA ILE A 179 3.70 11.91 1.16
C ILE A 179 4.98 12.48 1.75
N GLY A 180 4.95 13.01 2.98
CA GLY A 180 6.14 13.53 3.66
C GLY A 180 7.22 12.47 3.88
N VAL A 181 6.82 11.27 4.29
CA VAL A 181 7.72 10.13 4.47
C VAL A 181 8.24 9.64 3.12
N TRP A 182 7.36 9.44 2.15
CA TRP A 182 7.71 9.01 0.80
C TRP A 182 8.78 9.93 0.17
N LYS A 183 8.57 11.26 0.22
CA LYS A 183 9.54 12.24 -0.26
C LYS A 183 10.90 12.17 0.46
N ARG A 184 10.89 11.86 1.76
CA ARG A 184 12.12 11.81 2.57
C ARG A 184 12.96 10.55 2.31
N PHE A 185 12.32 9.41 2.12
CA PHE A 185 12.99 8.11 2.02
C PHE A 185 13.03 7.55 0.60
N ASN A 186 12.30 8.17 -0.33
CA ASN A 186 12.20 7.74 -1.73
C ASN A 186 11.79 6.26 -1.88
N ASN A 187 10.86 5.80 -1.01
CA ASN A 187 10.35 4.44 -1.10
C ASN A 187 9.49 4.26 -2.35
N THR A 188 9.54 3.07 -2.96
CA THR A 188 8.54 2.67 -3.95
C THR A 188 7.27 2.24 -3.21
N ILE A 189 6.13 2.83 -3.53
CA ILE A 189 4.86 2.53 -2.86
C ILE A 189 3.85 1.99 -3.86
N VAL A 190 3.24 0.85 -3.53
CA VAL A 190 2.06 0.32 -4.22
C VAL A 190 0.92 0.27 -3.23
N PHE A 191 -0.14 1.03 -3.48
CA PHE A 191 -1.31 0.98 -2.62
C PHE A 191 -2.57 0.63 -3.38
N VAL A 192 -3.44 -0.09 -2.71
CA VAL A 192 -4.77 -0.48 -3.20
C VAL A 192 -5.80 0.44 -2.58
N THR A 193 -6.69 0.97 -3.39
CA THR A 193 -7.89 1.67 -2.93
C THR A 193 -9.05 1.49 -3.92
N HIS A 194 -10.26 1.80 -3.50
CA HIS A 194 -11.43 1.99 -4.36
C HIS A 194 -11.87 3.48 -4.40
N ASP A 195 -11.12 4.36 -3.72
CA ASP A 195 -11.42 5.78 -3.60
C ASP A 195 -10.59 6.56 -4.63
N VAL A 196 -11.29 7.23 -5.57
CA VAL A 196 -10.67 8.02 -6.64
C VAL A 196 -9.95 9.25 -6.09
N ASP A 197 -10.47 9.89 -5.02
CA ASP A 197 -9.80 11.01 -4.36
C ASP A 197 -8.43 10.62 -3.83
N GLU A 198 -8.34 9.45 -3.16
CA GLU A 198 -7.07 8.93 -2.66
C GLU A 198 -6.08 8.66 -3.80
N ALA A 199 -6.56 8.05 -4.88
CA ALA A 199 -5.73 7.72 -6.03
C ALA A 199 -5.14 8.99 -6.67
N VAL A 200 -5.97 9.98 -6.96
CA VAL A 200 -5.54 11.26 -7.56
C VAL A 200 -4.65 12.05 -6.61
N TYR A 201 -4.94 12.05 -5.30
CA TYR A 201 -4.17 12.82 -4.33
C TYR A 201 -2.75 12.25 -4.13
N LEU A 202 -2.63 10.91 -4.06
CA LEU A 202 -1.38 10.26 -3.67
C LEU A 202 -0.51 9.82 -4.85
N ALA A 203 -1.09 9.20 -5.89
CA ALA A 203 -0.32 8.45 -6.86
C ALA A 203 0.45 9.32 -7.87
N ASP A 204 1.61 8.84 -8.33
CA ASP A 204 2.25 9.30 -9.56
C ASP A 204 1.65 8.58 -10.77
N LYS A 205 1.21 7.32 -10.54
CA LYS A 205 0.59 6.48 -11.56
C LYS A 205 -0.62 5.75 -10.99
N ILE A 206 -1.75 5.77 -11.71
CA ILE A 206 -2.97 5.06 -11.37
C ILE A 206 -3.16 3.93 -12.38
N VAL A 207 -3.28 2.70 -11.86
CA VAL A 207 -3.54 1.49 -12.64
C VAL A 207 -4.97 1.06 -12.38
N ILE A 208 -5.84 1.22 -13.37
CA ILE A 208 -7.25 0.82 -13.30
C ILE A 208 -7.36 -0.65 -13.68
N LEU A 209 -7.94 -1.44 -12.78
CA LEU A 209 -8.21 -2.86 -12.99
C LEU A 209 -9.69 -3.10 -13.23
N ASP A 210 -10.01 -3.80 -14.31
CA ASP A 210 -11.33 -4.37 -14.57
C ASP A 210 -11.58 -5.64 -13.76
N LYS A 211 -12.82 -6.11 -13.77
CA LYS A 211 -13.25 -7.35 -13.10
C LYS A 211 -13.64 -8.45 -14.11
N ASN A 212 -13.54 -9.70 -13.64
CA ASN A 212 -14.08 -10.92 -14.28
C ASN A 212 -13.46 -11.33 -15.65
N PRO A 213 -12.18 -11.65 -15.75
CA PRO A 213 -11.09 -11.59 -14.77
C PRO A 213 -10.47 -10.19 -14.67
N GLY A 214 -9.70 -9.94 -13.59
CA GLY A 214 -8.96 -8.69 -13.42
C GLY A 214 -7.91 -8.52 -14.51
N LYS A 215 -8.03 -7.45 -15.29
CA LYS A 215 -7.07 -6.99 -16.32
C LYS A 215 -6.74 -5.54 -16.08
N ILE A 216 -5.61 -5.09 -16.57
CA ILE A 216 -5.32 -3.65 -16.62
C ILE A 216 -6.16 -3.04 -17.74
N ALA A 217 -7.18 -2.26 -17.35
CA ALA A 217 -8.01 -1.53 -18.29
C ALA A 217 -7.31 -0.27 -18.78
N LYS A 218 -6.63 0.46 -17.87
CA LYS A 218 -5.96 1.70 -18.18
C LYS A 218 -4.84 1.99 -17.18
N ILE A 219 -3.79 2.65 -17.67
CA ILE A 219 -2.73 3.24 -16.84
C ILE A 219 -2.77 4.75 -17.09
N ILE A 220 -2.78 5.54 -16.01
CA ILE A 220 -2.86 7.00 -16.05
C ILE A 220 -1.69 7.55 -15.23
N ASP A 221 -0.85 8.35 -15.87
CA ASP A 221 0.18 9.14 -15.17
C ASP A 221 -0.48 10.41 -14.62
N VAL A 222 -0.15 10.79 -13.38
CA VAL A 222 -0.76 11.92 -12.69
C VAL A 222 0.19 13.11 -12.70
N ASP A 223 0.07 13.96 -13.73
CA ASP A 223 0.96 15.10 -13.98
C ASP A 223 0.62 16.35 -13.14
N ILE A 224 -0.14 16.20 -12.05
CA ILE A 224 -0.48 17.29 -11.13
C ILE A 224 0.63 17.46 -10.10
N GLU A 225 1.23 18.66 -10.05
CA GLU A 225 2.30 18.95 -9.11
C GLU A 225 1.85 18.86 -7.63
N ARG A 226 2.76 18.41 -6.76
CA ARG A 226 2.53 18.36 -5.30
C ARG A 226 3.05 19.63 -4.61
N PRO A 227 2.32 20.20 -3.62
CA PRO A 227 1.13 19.66 -2.98
C PRO A 227 -0.14 19.83 -3.83
N ARG A 228 -0.84 18.73 -4.07
CA ARG A 228 -2.09 18.73 -4.83
C ARG A 228 -3.22 19.34 -4.02
N LYS A 229 -4.02 20.20 -4.67
CA LYS A 229 -5.20 20.81 -4.06
C LYS A 229 -6.45 20.14 -4.63
N ARG A 230 -7.26 19.56 -3.76
CA ARG A 230 -8.49 18.84 -4.15
C ARG A 230 -9.52 19.74 -4.84
N GLU A 231 -9.45 21.05 -4.58
CA GLU A 231 -10.35 22.04 -5.16
C GLU A 231 -9.85 22.59 -6.51
N SER A 232 -8.67 22.17 -7.00
CA SER A 232 -8.15 22.65 -8.29
C SER A 232 -8.91 22.02 -9.47
N GLU A 233 -9.08 22.78 -10.53
CA GLU A 233 -9.76 22.31 -11.75
C GLU A 233 -9.09 21.06 -12.33
N GLU A 234 -7.77 21.00 -12.33
CA GLU A 234 -6.99 19.86 -12.81
C GLU A 234 -7.27 18.59 -12.00
N PHE A 235 -7.38 18.70 -10.67
CA PHE A 235 -7.68 17.59 -9.79
C PHE A 235 -9.09 17.05 -10.03
N ILE A 236 -10.08 17.94 -10.12
CA ILE A 236 -11.48 17.60 -10.38
C ILE A 236 -11.64 16.96 -11.76
N ALA A 237 -11.05 17.55 -12.79
CA ALA A 237 -11.12 17.01 -14.14
C ALA A 237 -10.50 15.59 -14.25
N LEU A 238 -9.39 15.35 -13.55
CA LEU A 238 -8.79 14.02 -13.52
C LEU A 238 -9.67 13.01 -12.77
N GLN A 239 -10.29 13.41 -11.63
CA GLN A 239 -11.24 12.57 -10.91
C GLN A 239 -12.42 12.17 -11.80
N GLU A 240 -13.05 13.12 -12.49
CA GLU A 240 -14.18 12.88 -13.40
C GLU A 240 -13.78 11.90 -14.50
N SER A 241 -12.64 12.11 -15.15
CA SER A 241 -12.11 11.21 -16.17
C SER A 241 -11.87 9.80 -15.65
N ILE A 242 -11.43 9.63 -14.41
CA ILE A 242 -11.22 8.30 -13.82
C ILE A 242 -12.57 7.62 -13.53
N VAL A 243 -13.55 8.35 -12.99
CA VAL A 243 -14.90 7.82 -12.71
C VAL A 243 -15.55 7.32 -14.00
N GLU A 244 -15.49 8.11 -15.10
CA GLU A 244 -16.00 7.67 -16.41
C GLU A 244 -15.34 6.37 -16.89
N ASN A 245 -14.04 6.18 -16.66
CA ASN A 245 -13.34 4.95 -17.04
C ASN A 245 -13.72 3.74 -16.16
N LEU A 246 -14.12 3.97 -14.90
CA LEU A 246 -14.59 2.90 -14.00
C LEU A 246 -16.01 2.45 -14.35
N ASP A 247 -16.90 3.39 -14.75
CA ASP A 247 -18.29 3.10 -15.09
C ASP A 247 -18.44 2.39 -16.44
N MET A 248 -17.49 2.56 -17.37
CA MET A 248 -17.50 1.86 -18.67
C MET A 248 -17.13 0.37 -18.57
N GLY A 249 -16.68 -0.10 -17.41
CA GLY A 249 -16.30 -1.50 -17.13
C GLY A 249 -17.42 -2.35 -16.50
N ASP A 250 -18.60 -1.79 -16.29
CA ASP A 250 -19.78 -2.51 -15.81
C ASP A 250 -20.69 -2.90 -17.00
#